data_30ee15debb672e868f47743f916912e2
#
_entry.id   30ee15debb672e868f47743f916912e2
#
_cell.length_a   1.000
_cell.length_b   1.000
_cell.length_c   1.000
_cell.angle_alpha   90.00
_cell.angle_beta   90.00
_cell.angle_gamma   90.00
#
_symmetry.space_group_name_H-M   'P 1'
#
loop_
_entity.id
_entity.type
_entity.pdbx_description
1 polymer ?
#
loop_
_entity_poly.entity_id
_entity_poly.type
_entity_poly.pdbx_seq_one_letter_code
_entity_poly.pdbx_strand_id
1 'polypeptide(L)'
;RQMCIRDSYHIDKNVQLYSFKNGRFKKSSKTKASVAVSGTLTTDKNKHVAGQSKNIGGANYVLINEGDHKGKYVKVGKGVKRTPERKARIKTAVDYAASMNGGRYVWGGTKYKATDCCGLTMQAYRKAGVNMYNSVYSQAKMGKAVSLKNIEAGDLIICNNYGHVAMYIGGGKIVHAMSTYYGIRIQPLANIKYCGKINTIRRIL
;
A
#
# COMPACT_ATOMS: atom_id res chain seq x y z
N ARG A 1 14.28 9.55 1.42
CA ARG A 1 13.83 8.58 2.45
C ARG A 1 12.71 7.75 1.85
N GLN A 2 13.00 6.51 1.52
CA GLN A 2 11.99 5.54 1.15
C GLN A 2 11.02 5.41 2.33
N MET A 3 9.74 5.78 2.13
CA MET A 3 8.71 5.53 3.13
C MET A 3 8.54 4.01 3.23
N CYS A 4 9.14 3.40 4.26
CA CYS A 4 8.88 2.02 4.60
C CYS A 4 7.38 1.90 4.89
N ILE A 5 6.67 1.11 4.09
CA ILE A 5 5.29 0.73 4.38
C ILE A 5 5.36 -0.06 5.68
N ARG A 6 4.91 0.54 6.77
CA ARG A 6 4.75 -0.15 8.03
C ARG A 6 3.55 -1.06 7.88
N ASP A 7 3.78 -2.36 7.79
CA ASP A 7 2.72 -3.33 7.84
C ASP A 7 2.12 -3.36 9.25
N SER A 8 0.82 -3.49 9.34
CA SER A 8 0.12 -3.70 10.62
C SER A 8 0.00 -5.19 10.88
N TYR A 9 0.22 -5.59 12.12
CA TYR A 9 0.14 -6.97 12.57
C TYR A 9 -0.74 -7.05 13.81
N HIS A 10 -1.55 -8.09 13.86
CA HIS A 10 -2.23 -8.50 15.08
C HIS A 10 -1.40 -9.61 15.75
N ILE A 11 -1.04 -9.39 17.01
CA ILE A 11 -0.28 -10.32 17.82
C ILE A 11 -1.17 -10.79 18.94
N ASP A 12 -1.42 -12.09 19.01
CA ASP A 12 -2.27 -12.69 20.03
C ASP A 12 -1.61 -12.65 21.43
N LYS A 13 -2.41 -12.82 22.46
CA LYS A 13 -1.93 -13.07 23.84
C LYS A 13 -1.02 -14.29 23.89
N ASN A 14 0.00 -14.28 24.75
CA ASN A 14 0.97 -15.35 24.97
C ASN A 14 1.91 -15.66 23.79
N VAL A 15 2.02 -14.77 22.79
CA VAL A 15 3.01 -14.92 21.73
C VAL A 15 4.41 -14.61 22.28
N GLN A 16 5.38 -15.46 21.94
CA GLN A 16 6.77 -15.29 22.33
C GLN A 16 7.40 -14.08 21.66
N LEU A 17 7.92 -13.16 22.45
CA LEU A 17 8.74 -12.03 22.00
C LEU A 17 10.22 -12.41 21.98
N TYR A 18 10.96 -11.78 21.10
CA TYR A 18 12.39 -11.99 20.93
C TYR A 18 13.14 -10.65 21.00
N SER A 19 14.38 -10.68 21.45
CA SER A 19 15.35 -9.60 21.28
C SER A 19 16.44 -10.06 20.31
N PHE A 20 16.96 -9.14 19.50
CA PHE A 20 18.07 -9.41 18.59
C PHE A 20 19.37 -8.89 19.22
N LYS A 21 20.30 -9.79 19.54
CA LYS A 21 21.61 -9.45 20.14
C LYS A 21 22.68 -10.35 19.53
N ASN A 22 23.83 -9.79 19.22
CA ASN A 22 25.00 -10.50 18.68
C ASN A 22 24.64 -11.39 17.46
N GLY A 23 23.86 -10.84 16.52
CA GLY A 23 23.50 -11.56 15.29
C GLY A 23 22.45 -12.66 15.47
N ARG A 24 21.84 -12.83 16.64
CA ARG A 24 20.89 -13.92 16.93
C ARG A 24 19.63 -13.41 17.63
N PHE A 25 18.48 -14.06 17.30
CA PHE A 25 17.23 -13.87 18.03
C PHE A 25 17.23 -14.70 19.33
N LYS A 26 17.09 -14.03 20.47
CA LYS A 26 16.95 -14.67 21.79
C LYS A 26 15.52 -14.49 22.30
N LYS A 27 14.94 -15.55 22.87
CA LYS A 27 13.63 -15.47 23.55
C LYS A 27 13.70 -14.41 24.65
N SER A 28 12.65 -13.61 24.74
CA SER A 28 12.46 -12.57 25.76
C SER A 28 11.23 -12.88 26.59
N SER A 29 10.24 -12.00 26.62
CA SER A 29 8.95 -12.18 27.31
C SER A 29 7.89 -12.76 26.39
N LYS A 30 6.67 -12.96 26.91
CA LYS A 30 5.47 -13.19 26.09
C LYS A 30 4.56 -11.97 26.14
N THR A 31 3.70 -11.82 25.13
CA THR A 31 2.65 -10.81 25.14
C THR A 31 1.63 -11.11 26.23
N LYS A 32 1.26 -10.11 27.03
CA LYS A 32 0.26 -10.24 28.12
C LYS A 32 -1.18 -10.16 27.61
N ALA A 33 -1.37 -9.47 26.49
CA ALA A 33 -2.67 -9.27 25.82
C ALA A 33 -2.50 -9.31 24.31
N SER A 34 -3.61 -9.45 23.58
CA SER A 34 -3.59 -9.25 22.13
C SER A 34 -3.36 -7.79 21.82
N VAL A 35 -2.51 -7.50 20.84
CA VAL A 35 -2.13 -6.14 20.47
C VAL A 35 -2.01 -5.98 18.96
N ALA A 36 -2.49 -4.86 18.44
CA ALA A 36 -2.24 -4.43 17.06
C ALA A 36 -0.99 -3.54 17.07
N VAL A 37 -0.05 -3.81 16.18
CA VAL A 37 1.21 -3.08 16.09
C VAL A 37 1.58 -2.79 14.65
N SER A 38 2.26 -1.69 14.41
CA SER A 38 3.01 -1.51 13.17
C SER A 38 4.34 -2.24 13.29
N GLY A 39 4.76 -2.91 12.21
CA GLY A 39 5.95 -3.73 12.27
C GLY A 39 6.75 -3.74 10.97
N THR A 40 8.04 -4.04 11.09
CA THR A 40 8.95 -4.23 9.96
C THR A 40 9.35 -5.69 9.89
N LEU A 41 9.12 -6.33 8.73
CA LEU A 41 9.48 -7.73 8.50
C LEU A 41 11.01 -7.87 8.41
N THR A 42 11.56 -8.83 9.13
CA THR A 42 12.99 -9.14 9.22
C THR A 42 13.20 -10.64 9.09
N THR A 43 14.29 -11.09 8.49
CA THR A 43 14.64 -12.52 8.38
C THR A 43 15.81 -12.89 9.28
N ASP A 44 15.87 -14.16 9.70
CA ASP A 44 16.88 -14.71 10.62
C ASP A 44 18.31 -14.75 10.04
N LYS A 45 18.48 -14.57 8.74
CA LYS A 45 19.80 -14.55 8.09
C LYS A 45 20.29 -13.12 7.88
N ASN A 46 20.73 -12.47 8.98
CA ASN A 46 21.59 -11.26 9.03
C ASN A 46 21.51 -10.21 7.91
N LYS A 47 20.36 -10.05 7.26
CA LYS A 47 20.15 -8.95 6.31
C LYS A 47 18.88 -8.24 6.69
N HIS A 48 19.03 -7.10 7.34
CA HIS A 48 17.96 -6.10 7.42
C HIS A 48 17.65 -5.61 6.02
N VAL A 49 16.67 -6.23 5.39
CA VAL A 49 16.13 -5.76 4.10
C VAL A 49 14.76 -5.19 4.38
N ALA A 50 14.70 -3.88 4.49
CA ALA A 50 13.42 -3.18 4.50
C ALA A 50 12.64 -3.55 3.23
N GLY A 51 11.49 -4.20 3.39
CA GLY A 51 10.50 -4.37 2.33
C GLY A 51 10.66 -5.55 1.39
N GLN A 52 11.56 -6.53 1.61
CA GLN A 52 11.62 -7.74 0.78
C GLN A 52 11.23 -8.99 1.55
N SER A 53 10.09 -9.56 1.19
CA SER A 53 9.68 -10.92 1.57
C SER A 53 10.39 -11.93 0.67
N LYS A 54 11.64 -12.27 0.94
CA LYS A 54 12.28 -13.46 0.39
C LYS A 54 12.35 -14.54 1.46
N ASN A 55 11.63 -15.63 1.26
CA ASN A 55 11.83 -16.89 1.97
C ASN A 55 13.20 -17.46 1.56
N ILE A 56 14.21 -17.19 2.34
CA ILE A 56 15.51 -17.83 2.23
C ILE A 56 15.66 -18.69 3.48
N GLY A 57 14.99 -19.84 3.52
CA GLY A 57 15.25 -20.93 4.46
C GLY A 57 15.37 -20.59 5.96
N GLY A 58 14.94 -19.40 6.40
CA GLY A 58 14.99 -18.91 7.78
C GLY A 58 13.62 -18.47 8.29
N ALA A 59 13.44 -18.40 9.60
CA ALA A 59 12.22 -17.89 10.19
C ALA A 59 12.09 -16.38 9.96
N ASN A 60 10.90 -15.92 9.58
CA ASN A 60 10.59 -14.51 9.45
C ASN A 60 10.18 -13.92 10.80
N TYR A 61 10.67 -12.74 11.11
CA TYR A 61 10.33 -11.99 12.30
C TYR A 61 9.77 -10.62 11.94
N VAL A 62 8.91 -10.07 12.79
CA VAL A 62 8.40 -8.71 12.71
C VAL A 62 9.02 -7.90 13.85
N LEU A 63 9.76 -6.84 13.53
CA LEU A 63 10.18 -5.83 14.49
C LEU A 63 8.97 -4.95 14.85
N ILE A 64 8.63 -4.88 16.10
CA ILE A 64 7.56 -4.03 16.62
C ILE A 64 8.09 -2.58 16.73
N ASN A 65 7.44 -1.66 16.01
CA ASN A 65 7.89 -0.28 15.87
C ASN A 65 7.28 0.66 16.90
N GLU A 66 6.24 0.25 17.63
CA GLU A 66 5.49 1.11 18.56
C GLU A 66 4.83 0.33 19.69
N GLY A 67 4.29 1.03 20.69
CA GLY A 67 3.63 0.46 21.86
C GLY A 67 4.61 -0.16 22.87
N ASP A 68 4.05 -0.88 23.87
CA ASP A 68 4.79 -1.44 25.01
C ASP A 68 5.87 -2.47 24.65
N HIS A 69 5.81 -2.99 23.43
CA HIS A 69 6.76 -3.98 22.93
C HIS A 69 7.70 -3.43 21.85
N LYS A 70 7.80 -2.10 21.72
CA LYS A 70 8.70 -1.46 20.75
C LYS A 70 10.12 -1.99 20.86
N GLY A 71 10.74 -2.26 19.72
CA GLY A 71 12.10 -2.82 19.64
C GLY A 71 12.20 -4.32 19.91
N LYS A 72 11.09 -4.99 20.21
CA LYS A 72 11.01 -6.45 20.27
C LYS A 72 10.61 -7.04 18.94
N TYR A 73 10.85 -8.32 18.78
CA TYR A 73 10.50 -9.08 17.58
C TYR A 73 9.49 -10.18 17.91
N VAL A 74 8.62 -10.50 16.96
CA VAL A 74 7.75 -11.68 16.99
C VAL A 74 8.02 -12.53 15.76
N LYS A 75 8.04 -13.86 15.93
CA LYS A 75 8.18 -14.81 14.82
C LYS A 75 6.85 -14.87 14.06
N VAL A 76 6.89 -14.70 12.74
CA VAL A 76 5.71 -14.84 11.88
C VAL A 76 5.22 -16.29 11.94
N GLY A 77 3.93 -16.49 12.23
CA GLY A 77 3.34 -17.81 12.37
C GLY A 77 2.11 -17.78 13.29
N LYS A 78 1.88 -18.87 14.01
CA LYS A 78 0.73 -19.00 14.92
C LYS A 78 0.67 -17.83 15.92
N GLY A 79 -0.45 -17.14 15.97
CA GLY A 79 -0.67 -15.98 16.84
C GLY A 79 -0.10 -14.64 16.35
N VAL A 80 0.53 -14.62 15.16
CA VAL A 80 0.99 -13.38 14.52
C VAL A 80 0.42 -13.32 13.10
N LYS A 81 -0.64 -12.55 12.92
CA LYS A 81 -1.34 -12.42 11.65
C LYS A 81 -1.13 -11.02 11.09
N ARG A 82 -0.81 -10.92 9.81
CA ARG A 82 -0.92 -9.65 9.10
C ARG A 82 -2.37 -9.20 9.18
N THR A 83 -2.61 -8.01 9.74
CA THR A 83 -3.99 -7.57 9.96
C THR A 83 -4.74 -7.40 8.64
N PRO A 84 -6.06 -7.60 8.64
CA PRO A 84 -6.94 -7.24 7.53
C PRO A 84 -6.87 -5.74 7.16
N GLU A 85 -6.24 -4.93 7.97
CA GLU A 85 -6.13 -3.47 7.83
C GLU A 85 -5.61 -3.05 6.45
N ARG A 86 -4.58 -3.71 5.90
CA ARG A 86 -4.13 -3.43 4.54
C ARG A 86 -5.26 -3.66 3.52
N LYS A 87 -5.96 -4.79 3.61
CA LYS A 87 -7.10 -5.08 2.71
C LYS A 87 -8.23 -4.08 2.90
N ALA A 88 -8.57 -3.74 4.15
CA ALA A 88 -9.60 -2.77 4.47
C ALA A 88 -9.24 -1.37 3.95
N ARG A 89 -7.99 -0.95 4.11
CA ARG A 89 -7.49 0.33 3.60
C ARG A 89 -7.51 0.38 2.06
N ILE A 90 -7.06 -0.70 1.39
CA ILE A 90 -7.16 -0.82 -0.06
C ILE A 90 -8.63 -0.73 -0.50
N LYS A 91 -9.52 -1.48 0.16
CA LYS A 91 -10.95 -1.44 -0.13
C LYS A 91 -11.52 -0.03 0.02
N THR A 92 -11.16 0.68 1.09
CA THR A 92 -11.58 2.08 1.30
C THR A 92 -11.12 2.99 0.17
N ALA A 93 -9.86 2.89 -0.27
CA ALA A 93 -9.35 3.70 -1.38
C ALA A 93 -10.07 3.37 -2.69
N VAL A 94 -10.23 2.09 -3.00
CA VAL A 94 -10.88 1.60 -4.22
C VAL A 94 -12.35 2.01 -4.27
N ASP A 95 -13.09 1.78 -3.19
CA ASP A 95 -14.52 2.13 -3.10
C ASP A 95 -14.72 3.63 -3.27
N TYR A 96 -13.88 4.44 -2.60
CA TYR A 96 -13.96 5.89 -2.73
C TYR A 96 -13.64 6.35 -4.16
N ALA A 97 -12.60 5.81 -4.79
CA ALA A 97 -12.25 6.14 -6.17
C ALA A 97 -13.38 5.74 -7.13
N ALA A 98 -13.94 4.52 -6.98
CA ALA A 98 -15.03 4.03 -7.79
C ALA A 98 -16.31 4.86 -7.62
N SER A 99 -16.61 5.35 -6.41
CA SER A 99 -17.79 6.20 -6.14
C SER A 99 -17.75 7.55 -6.86
N MET A 100 -16.56 7.99 -7.31
CA MET A 100 -16.41 9.20 -8.10
C MET A 100 -16.85 9.05 -9.56
N ASN A 101 -17.13 7.83 -10.03
CA ASN A 101 -17.57 7.58 -11.41
C ASN A 101 -18.74 8.48 -11.78
N GLY A 102 -18.72 9.01 -13.00
CA GLY A 102 -19.71 9.99 -13.49
C GLY A 102 -19.45 11.44 -13.04
N GLY A 103 -18.40 11.68 -12.27
CA GLY A 103 -17.97 13.02 -11.89
C GLY A 103 -17.31 13.79 -13.04
N ARG A 104 -17.06 15.07 -12.82
CA ARG A 104 -16.44 16.00 -13.78
C ARG A 104 -14.93 15.99 -13.65
N TYR A 105 -14.24 16.15 -14.75
CA TYR A 105 -12.82 16.50 -14.75
C TYR A 105 -12.66 17.99 -14.45
N VAL A 106 -11.83 18.34 -13.47
CA VAL A 106 -11.46 19.71 -13.14
C VAL A 106 -9.96 19.74 -12.92
N TRP A 107 -9.24 20.46 -13.77
CA TRP A 107 -7.77 20.58 -13.64
C TRP A 107 -7.38 21.18 -12.29
N GLY A 108 -6.44 20.52 -11.58
CA GLY A 108 -6.05 20.92 -10.23
C GLY A 108 -7.14 20.71 -9.16
N GLY A 109 -8.30 20.18 -9.54
CA GLY A 109 -9.44 19.99 -8.66
C GLY A 109 -9.17 18.92 -7.60
N THR A 110 -9.71 19.15 -6.40
CA THR A 110 -9.56 18.26 -5.25
C THR A 110 -10.89 18.01 -4.53
N LYS A 111 -12.01 18.28 -5.18
CA LYS A 111 -13.36 18.04 -4.62
C LYS A 111 -13.89 16.70 -5.08
N TYR A 112 -14.74 16.09 -4.24
CA TYR A 112 -15.46 14.86 -4.59
C TYR A 112 -16.25 15.06 -5.88
N LYS A 113 -16.10 14.13 -6.83
CA LYS A 113 -16.68 14.18 -8.19
C LYS A 113 -16.35 15.44 -9.01
N ALA A 114 -15.33 16.22 -8.63
CA ALA A 114 -14.86 17.39 -9.37
C ALA A 114 -13.33 17.52 -9.16
N THR A 115 -12.58 16.76 -9.93
CA THR A 115 -11.13 16.57 -9.70
C THR A 115 -10.40 16.21 -11.02
N ASP A 116 -9.08 16.30 -11.01
CA ASP A 116 -8.23 15.73 -12.05
C ASP A 116 -7.78 14.29 -11.71
N CYS A 117 -6.92 13.71 -12.54
CA CYS A 117 -6.49 12.33 -12.38
C CYS A 117 -5.71 12.08 -11.08
N CYS A 118 -4.76 12.95 -10.73
CA CYS A 118 -3.98 12.81 -9.51
C CYS A 118 -4.75 13.27 -8.26
N GLY A 119 -5.66 14.19 -8.39
CA GLY A 119 -6.58 14.59 -7.32
C GLY A 119 -7.55 13.48 -6.94
N LEU A 120 -8.03 12.68 -7.91
CA LEU A 120 -8.86 11.50 -7.66
C LEU A 120 -8.11 10.48 -6.79
N THR A 121 -6.93 10.08 -7.23
CA THR A 121 -6.11 9.07 -6.52
C THR A 121 -5.64 9.58 -5.16
N MET A 122 -5.28 10.86 -5.05
CA MET A 122 -4.94 11.52 -3.79
C MET A 122 -6.09 11.43 -2.79
N GLN A 123 -7.30 11.82 -3.19
CA GLN A 123 -8.46 11.80 -2.31
C GLN A 123 -8.77 10.37 -1.84
N ALA A 124 -8.74 9.40 -2.75
CA ALA A 124 -8.97 8.00 -2.46
C ALA A 124 -7.98 7.45 -1.42
N TYR A 125 -6.69 7.73 -1.60
CA TYR A 125 -5.68 7.25 -0.67
C TYR A 125 -5.68 8.02 0.66
N ARG A 126 -6.01 9.30 0.67
CA ARG A 126 -6.23 10.06 1.91
C ARG A 126 -7.38 9.50 2.74
N LYS A 127 -8.48 9.06 2.10
CA LYS A 127 -9.56 8.33 2.81
C LYS A 127 -9.08 7.03 3.44
N ALA A 128 -8.10 6.37 2.84
CA ALA A 128 -7.46 5.17 3.36
C ALA A 128 -6.32 5.47 4.38
N GLY A 129 -6.17 6.72 4.82
CA GLY A 129 -5.14 7.13 5.80
C GLY A 129 -3.73 7.19 5.22
N VAL A 130 -3.58 7.39 3.90
CA VAL A 130 -2.28 7.61 3.25
C VAL A 130 -2.13 9.08 2.88
N ASN A 131 -1.09 9.74 3.38
CA ASN A 131 -0.77 11.10 2.95
C ASN A 131 -0.20 11.07 1.53
N MET A 132 -0.95 11.62 0.57
CA MET A 132 -0.61 11.61 -0.86
C MET A 132 -0.73 13.03 -1.43
N TYR A 133 0.19 13.39 -2.32
CA TYR A 133 0.22 14.68 -2.98
C TYR A 133 -0.62 14.68 -4.26
N ASN A 134 -1.18 15.84 -4.60
CA ASN A 134 -1.89 16.07 -5.88
C ASN A 134 -0.87 16.31 -7.01
N SER A 135 -0.10 15.30 -7.34
CA SER A 135 0.93 15.34 -8.38
C SER A 135 1.24 13.93 -8.89
N VAL A 136 1.06 13.70 -10.18
CA VAL A 136 1.36 12.40 -10.80
C VAL A 136 2.82 12.03 -10.59
N TYR A 137 3.74 12.99 -10.73
CA TYR A 137 5.17 12.76 -10.54
C TYR A 137 5.53 12.35 -9.10
N SER A 138 4.89 12.98 -8.12
CA SER A 138 5.07 12.61 -6.71
C SER A 138 4.48 11.23 -6.42
N GLN A 139 3.30 10.92 -6.95
CA GLN A 139 2.65 9.62 -6.82
C GLN A 139 3.47 8.49 -7.47
N ALA A 140 4.13 8.77 -8.60
CA ALA A 140 5.02 7.83 -9.29
C ALA A 140 6.24 7.42 -8.46
N LYS A 141 6.61 8.18 -7.45
CA LYS A 141 7.72 7.89 -6.53
C LYS A 141 7.28 7.18 -5.25
N MET A 142 5.98 7.06 -5.02
CA MET A 142 5.44 6.42 -3.81
C MET A 142 5.43 4.89 -3.93
N GLY A 143 5.42 4.21 -2.79
CA GLY A 143 5.28 2.76 -2.70
C GLY A 143 6.36 2.00 -3.47
N LYS A 144 6.01 0.83 -4.01
CA LYS A 144 6.92 -0.03 -4.79
C LYS A 144 6.46 -0.20 -6.23
N ALA A 145 7.40 -0.33 -7.17
CA ALA A 145 7.07 -0.68 -8.54
C ALA A 145 6.58 -2.13 -8.63
N VAL A 146 5.56 -2.36 -9.47
CA VAL A 146 5.04 -3.70 -9.77
C VAL A 146 4.85 -3.84 -11.28
N SER A 147 4.89 -5.07 -11.77
CA SER A 147 4.59 -5.34 -13.18
C SER A 147 3.09 -5.41 -13.42
N LEU A 148 2.66 -5.20 -14.68
CA LEU A 148 1.25 -5.32 -15.06
C LEU A 148 0.68 -6.72 -14.78
N LYS A 149 1.52 -7.77 -14.91
CA LYS A 149 1.14 -9.17 -14.58
C LYS A 149 0.76 -9.35 -13.11
N ASN A 150 1.34 -8.53 -12.22
CA ASN A 150 1.17 -8.62 -10.76
C ASN A 150 0.31 -7.48 -10.21
N ILE A 151 -0.50 -6.85 -11.06
CA ILE A 151 -1.35 -5.73 -10.66
C ILE A 151 -2.45 -6.19 -9.67
N GLU A 152 -2.63 -5.43 -8.62
CA GLU A 152 -3.66 -5.65 -7.58
C GLU A 152 -4.54 -4.41 -7.41
N ALA A 153 -5.77 -4.61 -6.91
CA ALA A 153 -6.66 -3.50 -6.60
C ALA A 153 -5.98 -2.47 -5.69
N GLY A 154 -6.10 -1.20 -6.03
CA GLY A 154 -5.41 -0.08 -5.41
C GLY A 154 -4.10 0.33 -6.11
N ASP A 155 -3.52 -0.48 -6.99
CA ASP A 155 -2.30 -0.08 -7.70
C ASP A 155 -2.58 1.13 -8.61
N LEU A 156 -1.63 2.06 -8.66
CA LEU A 156 -1.67 3.24 -9.51
C LEU A 156 -0.91 2.98 -10.81
N ILE A 157 -1.55 3.18 -11.94
CA ILE A 157 -0.94 3.09 -13.27
C ILE A 157 -0.59 4.50 -13.70
N ILE A 158 0.70 4.78 -13.82
CA ILE A 158 1.24 6.06 -14.27
C ILE A 158 1.59 5.93 -15.75
N CYS A 159 1.08 6.81 -16.58
CA CYS A 159 1.27 6.78 -18.03
C CYS A 159 1.43 8.18 -18.64
N ASN A 160 1.58 8.23 -19.98
CA ASN A 160 1.68 9.48 -20.72
C ASN A 160 2.82 10.39 -20.24
N ASN A 161 4.05 9.86 -20.14
CA ASN A 161 5.22 10.58 -19.64
C ASN A 161 4.97 11.29 -18.29
N TYR A 162 4.34 10.58 -17.34
CA TYR A 162 3.92 11.09 -16.04
C TYR A 162 2.84 12.18 -16.12
N GLY A 163 2.13 12.29 -17.23
CA GLY A 163 1.03 13.22 -17.42
C GLY A 163 -0.33 12.70 -16.97
N HIS A 164 -0.44 11.39 -16.66
CA HIS A 164 -1.71 10.79 -16.25
C HIS A 164 -1.55 9.66 -15.26
N VAL A 165 -2.59 9.49 -14.43
CA VAL A 165 -2.68 8.37 -13.47
C VAL A 165 -4.09 7.79 -13.45
N ALA A 166 -4.16 6.45 -13.41
CA ALA A 166 -5.38 5.69 -13.17
C ALA A 166 -5.18 4.76 -11.96
N MET A 167 -6.26 4.44 -11.26
CA MET A 167 -6.25 3.43 -10.20
C MET A 167 -6.87 2.13 -10.71
N TYR A 168 -6.16 1.02 -10.57
CA TYR A 168 -6.73 -0.30 -10.80
C TYR A 168 -7.64 -0.69 -9.64
N ILE A 169 -8.90 -0.97 -9.91
CA ILE A 169 -9.92 -1.26 -8.89
C ILE A 169 -10.25 -2.74 -8.77
N GLY A 170 -9.50 -3.61 -9.45
CA GLY A 170 -9.77 -5.04 -9.50
C GLY A 170 -10.72 -5.43 -10.63
N GLY A 171 -10.91 -6.75 -10.85
CA GLY A 171 -11.84 -7.27 -11.84
C GLY A 171 -11.55 -6.80 -13.28
N GLY A 172 -10.30 -6.52 -13.62
CA GLY A 172 -9.93 -6.02 -14.95
C GLY A 172 -10.37 -4.59 -15.24
N LYS A 173 -10.62 -3.75 -14.19
CA LYS A 173 -11.16 -2.39 -14.33
C LYS A 173 -10.22 -1.36 -13.71
N ILE A 174 -10.24 -0.16 -14.29
CA ILE A 174 -9.58 1.04 -13.79
C ILE A 174 -10.60 2.16 -13.58
N VAL A 175 -10.28 3.09 -12.67
CA VAL A 175 -10.99 4.36 -12.52
C VAL A 175 -10.00 5.51 -12.69
N HIS A 176 -10.37 6.52 -13.45
CA HIS A 176 -9.58 7.72 -13.66
C HIS A 176 -10.43 8.93 -14.07
N ALA A 177 -9.94 10.11 -13.81
CA ALA A 177 -10.45 11.36 -14.38
C ALA A 177 -9.75 11.57 -15.73
N MET A 178 -10.47 11.38 -16.84
CA MET A 178 -9.90 11.30 -18.18
C MET A 178 -9.60 12.69 -18.77
N SER A 179 -10.64 13.47 -18.94
CA SER A 179 -10.60 14.81 -19.55
C SER A 179 -11.89 15.57 -19.25
N THR A 180 -11.92 16.85 -19.59
CA THR A 180 -13.12 17.68 -19.45
C THR A 180 -14.32 17.15 -20.23
N TYR A 181 -14.08 16.46 -21.34
CA TYR A 181 -15.14 15.84 -22.17
C TYR A 181 -15.69 14.56 -21.55
N TYR A 182 -14.80 13.66 -21.10
CA TYR A 182 -15.21 12.36 -20.58
C TYR A 182 -15.52 12.36 -19.09
N GLY A 183 -14.96 13.27 -18.32
CA GLY A 183 -15.08 13.29 -16.85
C GLY A 183 -14.37 12.13 -16.19
N ILE A 184 -14.95 11.65 -15.08
CA ILE A 184 -14.43 10.52 -14.31
C ILE A 184 -15.14 9.24 -14.75
N ARG A 185 -14.38 8.22 -15.16
CA ARG A 185 -14.93 6.97 -15.70
C ARG A 185 -14.28 5.74 -15.10
N ILE A 186 -15.10 4.70 -14.92
CA ILE A 186 -14.65 3.32 -14.75
C ILE A 186 -14.61 2.68 -16.14
N GLN A 187 -13.47 2.07 -16.49
CA GLN A 187 -13.26 1.44 -17.78
C GLN A 187 -12.52 0.10 -17.64
N PRO A 188 -12.56 -0.77 -18.67
CA PRO A 188 -11.68 -1.94 -18.72
C PRO A 188 -10.20 -1.54 -18.64
N LEU A 189 -9.38 -2.33 -17.93
CA LEU A 189 -7.93 -2.13 -17.84
C LEU A 189 -7.27 -2.04 -19.23
N ALA A 190 -7.77 -2.81 -20.21
CA ALA A 190 -7.27 -2.79 -21.58
C ALA A 190 -7.32 -1.39 -22.22
N ASN A 191 -8.20 -0.51 -21.75
CA ASN A 191 -8.34 0.85 -22.27
C ASN A 191 -7.24 1.78 -21.80
N ILE A 192 -6.38 1.34 -20.85
CA ILE A 192 -5.21 2.15 -20.41
C ILE A 192 -4.27 2.50 -21.58
N LYS A 193 -4.24 1.67 -22.63
CA LYS A 193 -3.49 1.93 -23.86
C LYS A 193 -3.83 3.29 -24.51
N TYR A 194 -5.06 3.76 -24.33
CA TYR A 194 -5.50 5.08 -24.85
C TYR A 194 -5.02 6.26 -23.98
N CYS A 195 -4.51 5.97 -22.78
CA CYS A 195 -3.90 6.99 -21.91
C CYS A 195 -2.39 7.16 -22.17
N GLY A 196 -1.84 6.52 -23.21
CA GLY A 196 -0.42 6.55 -23.56
C GLY A 196 0.39 5.40 -22.93
N LYS A 197 1.71 5.42 -23.17
CA LYS A 197 2.63 4.39 -22.66
C LYS A 197 2.64 4.38 -21.13
N ILE A 198 2.59 3.20 -20.53
CA ILE A 198 2.76 3.02 -19.09
C ILE A 198 4.23 3.31 -18.72
N ASN A 199 4.43 4.26 -17.82
CA ASN A 199 5.75 4.61 -17.29
C ASN A 199 6.12 3.71 -16.09
N THR A 200 5.18 3.53 -15.17
CA THR A 200 5.34 2.66 -13.98
C THR A 200 3.98 2.31 -13.39
N ILE A 201 3.91 1.20 -12.68
CA ILE A 201 2.76 0.87 -11.83
C ILE A 201 3.25 0.87 -10.39
N ARG A 202 2.51 1.53 -9.50
CA ARG A 202 2.92 1.76 -8.10
C ARG A 202 1.93 1.14 -7.13
N ARG A 203 2.42 0.22 -6.30
CA ARG A 203 1.70 -0.31 -5.14
C ARG A 203 1.99 0.54 -3.94
N ILE A 204 0.97 1.20 -3.42
CA ILE A 204 1.08 2.18 -2.32
C ILE A 204 0.93 1.50 -0.96
N LEU A 205 0.01 0.54 -0.86
CA LEU A 205 -0.31 -0.24 0.34
C LEU A 205 0.05 -1.71 0.18
#